data_4696811fedc8fb5d3acc0acae3082831
#
_entry.id   4696811fedc8fb5d3acc0acae3082831
#
_cell.length_a   1.000
_cell.length_b   1.000
_cell.length_c   1.000
_cell.angle_alpha   90.00
_cell.angle_beta   90.00
_cell.angle_gamma   90.00
#
_symmetry.space_group_name_H-M   'P 1'
#
loop_
_entity.id
_entity.type
_entity.pdbx_description
1 polymer ?
#
loop_
_entity_poly.entity_id
_entity_poly.type
_entity_poly.pdbx_seq_one_letter_code
_entity_poly.pdbx_strand_id
1 'polypeptide(L)'
;RRQRQMCIRDRYTGWFEDLSGKNSENLFALMQNISFLGMVRKISGSVSYSDIYLIIGGLIVFGLPYLRISQYKYEAFRKTLLASVLMFVVLFSTGSESSTYIIAFIGVAIWYTAVPWKRSTLDIVLMVFAFILTSMSPSDLFPKYIRVHYVYPYALKALPCMLIWLKLTFEMCTRSYNPVKV
;
A
#
# COMPACT_ATOMS: atom_id res chain seq x y z
N ARG A 1 20.13 -6.61 37.80
CA ARG A 1 18.98 -7.02 36.98
C ARG A 1 17.88 -5.95 36.89
N ARG A 2 17.48 -5.27 38.00
CA ARG A 2 16.45 -4.20 37.99
C ARG A 2 16.82 -2.99 37.10
N GLN A 3 18.07 -2.54 37.10
CA GLN A 3 18.51 -1.40 36.28
C GLN A 3 18.41 -1.68 34.76
N ARG A 4 18.68 -2.91 34.28
CA ARG A 4 18.53 -3.28 32.86
C ARG A 4 17.08 -3.29 32.41
N GLN A 5 16.17 -3.74 33.27
CA GLN A 5 14.73 -3.73 32.95
C GLN A 5 14.16 -2.31 32.89
N MET A 6 14.63 -1.41 33.76
CA MET A 6 14.24 0.00 33.74
C MET A 6 14.71 0.67 32.44
N CYS A 7 15.97 0.51 32.04
CA CYS A 7 16.48 1.05 30.77
C CYS A 7 15.75 0.54 29.51
N ILE A 8 15.32 -0.72 29.52
CA ILE A 8 14.57 -1.28 28.39
C ILE A 8 13.16 -0.66 28.33
N ARG A 9 12.48 -0.56 29.45
CA ARG A 9 11.16 0.03 29.56
C ARG A 9 11.16 1.51 29.13
N ASP A 10 12.12 2.29 29.61
CA ASP A 10 12.25 3.71 29.30
C ASP A 10 12.57 3.94 27.81
N ARG A 11 13.33 3.04 27.18
CA ARG A 11 13.55 3.08 25.73
C ARG A 11 12.29 2.77 24.92
N TYR A 12 11.47 1.81 25.37
CA TYR A 12 10.21 1.52 24.68
C TYR A 12 9.19 2.65 24.84
N THR A 13 9.07 3.24 26.03
CA THR A 13 8.18 4.38 26.25
C THR A 13 8.65 5.61 25.47
N GLY A 14 9.93 5.96 25.50
CA GLY A 14 10.49 7.05 24.71
C GLY A 14 10.33 6.84 23.21
N TRP A 15 10.54 5.61 22.71
CA TRP A 15 10.30 5.28 21.31
C TRP A 15 8.82 5.42 20.90
N PHE A 16 7.89 5.06 21.78
CA PHE A 16 6.46 5.18 21.54
C PHE A 16 6.01 6.67 21.54
N GLU A 17 6.58 7.47 22.42
CA GLU A 17 6.35 8.92 22.46
C GLU A 17 6.90 9.62 21.22
N ASP A 18 8.12 9.28 20.80
CA ASP A 18 8.73 9.78 19.57
C ASP A 18 7.94 9.41 18.32
N LEU A 19 7.43 8.17 18.24
CA LEU A 19 6.58 7.72 17.14
C LEU A 19 5.26 8.48 17.09
N SER A 20 4.61 8.69 18.24
CA SER A 20 3.34 9.42 18.30
C SER A 20 3.52 10.89 17.94
N GLY A 21 4.62 11.51 18.42
CA GLY A 21 5.00 12.88 18.09
C GLY A 21 5.26 13.07 16.60
N LYS A 22 6.13 12.25 16.01
CA LYS A 22 6.41 12.27 14.57
C LYS A 22 5.17 11.99 13.71
N ASN A 23 4.29 11.11 14.15
CA ASN A 23 3.07 10.84 13.44
C ASN A 23 2.15 12.07 13.38
N SER A 24 2.03 12.82 14.45
CA SER A 24 1.24 14.05 14.49
C SER A 24 1.82 15.18 13.64
N GLU A 25 3.14 15.34 13.62
CA GLU A 25 3.85 16.35 12.80
C GLU A 25 3.74 16.04 11.30
N ASN A 26 3.75 14.75 10.93
CA ASN A 26 3.78 14.31 9.54
C ASN A 26 2.40 14.20 8.87
N LEU A 27 1.30 14.40 9.60
CA LEU A 27 -0.06 14.18 9.10
C LEU A 27 -0.36 14.91 7.78
N PHE A 28 0.12 16.14 7.60
CA PHE A 28 -0.09 16.98 6.41
C PHE A 28 1.19 17.32 5.64
N ALA A 29 2.33 16.77 6.05
CA ALA A 29 3.59 17.02 5.35
C ALA A 29 3.50 16.57 3.88
N LEU A 30 3.92 17.44 2.94
CA LEU A 30 3.82 17.20 1.49
C LEU A 30 4.60 15.97 1.03
N MET A 31 5.77 15.73 1.64
CA MET A 31 6.69 14.66 1.24
C MET A 31 6.58 13.41 2.11
N GLN A 32 5.83 13.48 3.19
CA GLN A 32 5.62 12.39 4.14
C GLN A 32 4.16 11.96 4.16
N ASN A 33 3.89 10.78 4.75
CA ASN A 33 2.57 10.19 4.77
C ASN A 33 1.94 10.08 3.36
N ILE A 34 2.75 9.59 2.42
CA ILE A 34 2.31 9.28 1.05
C ILE A 34 1.73 7.86 1.07
N SER A 35 0.62 7.66 1.76
CA SER A 35 -0.09 6.39 1.89
C SER A 35 -1.55 6.58 1.46
N PHE A 36 -2.32 5.51 1.41
CA PHE A 36 -3.76 5.61 1.22
C PHE A 36 -4.42 6.39 2.36
N LEU A 37 -3.97 6.18 3.60
CA LEU A 37 -4.43 6.93 4.77
C LEU A 37 -4.14 8.43 4.61
N GLY A 38 -2.91 8.78 4.23
CA GLY A 38 -2.50 10.15 3.95
C GLY A 38 -3.27 10.78 2.79
N MET A 39 -3.55 10.01 1.73
CA MET A 39 -4.35 10.47 0.60
C MET A 39 -5.77 10.84 1.03
N VAL A 40 -6.47 9.97 1.76
CA VAL A 40 -7.82 10.24 2.26
C VAL A 40 -7.84 11.45 3.17
N ARG A 41 -6.86 11.58 4.08
CA ARG A 41 -6.73 12.73 4.99
C ARG A 41 -6.50 14.05 4.24
N LYS A 42 -5.60 14.06 3.26
CA LYS A 42 -5.29 15.24 2.45
C LYS A 42 -6.45 15.67 1.56
N ILE A 43 -7.24 14.72 1.06
CA ILE A 43 -8.44 15.02 0.26
C ILE A 43 -9.59 15.50 1.15
N SER A 44 -9.81 14.86 2.31
CA SER A 44 -10.90 15.25 3.23
C SER A 44 -10.64 16.55 3.97
N GLY A 45 -9.37 16.99 4.09
CA GLY A 45 -8.97 18.16 4.86
C GLY A 45 -9.24 18.03 6.38
N SER A 46 -9.65 16.86 6.85
CA SER A 46 -10.08 16.65 8.25
C SER A 46 -8.92 16.19 9.11
N VAL A 47 -8.70 16.91 10.22
CA VAL A 47 -7.75 16.54 11.27
C VAL A 47 -8.37 15.56 12.27
N SER A 48 -9.69 15.57 12.37
CA SER A 48 -10.44 15.00 13.48
C SER A 48 -10.76 13.50 13.35
N TYR A 49 -10.65 12.90 12.15
CA TYR A 49 -10.97 11.48 12.02
C TYR A 49 -9.76 10.58 12.32
N SER A 50 -10.03 9.45 12.92
CA SER A 50 -9.01 8.44 13.23
C SER A 50 -8.77 7.52 12.03
N ASP A 51 -7.49 7.36 11.63
CA ASP A 51 -7.07 6.43 10.58
C ASP A 51 -7.43 4.97 10.90
N ILE A 52 -7.77 4.67 12.16
CA ILE A 52 -8.06 3.32 12.63
C ILE A 52 -9.24 2.68 11.89
N TYR A 53 -10.24 3.47 11.49
CA TYR A 53 -11.38 2.96 10.72
C TYR A 53 -10.97 2.46 9.34
N LEU A 54 -10.08 3.20 8.67
CA LEU A 54 -9.53 2.79 7.37
C LEU A 54 -8.61 1.58 7.51
N ILE A 55 -7.81 1.53 8.58
CA ILE A 55 -6.92 0.39 8.86
C ILE A 55 -7.74 -0.87 9.13
N ILE A 56 -8.79 -0.78 9.95
CA ILE A 56 -9.67 -1.92 10.23
C ILE A 56 -10.37 -2.39 8.94
N GLY A 57 -10.91 -1.47 8.15
CA GLY A 57 -11.50 -1.80 6.85
C GLY A 57 -10.49 -2.47 5.91
N GLY A 58 -9.28 -1.93 5.84
CA GLY A 58 -8.18 -2.51 5.08
C GLY A 58 -7.78 -3.90 5.55
N LEU A 59 -7.71 -4.14 6.86
CA LEU A 59 -7.40 -5.44 7.45
C LEU A 59 -8.49 -6.48 7.15
N ILE A 60 -9.76 -6.10 7.19
CA ILE A 60 -10.87 -6.98 6.82
C ILE A 60 -10.72 -7.40 5.36
N VAL A 61 -10.56 -6.44 4.44
CA VAL A 61 -10.40 -6.70 3.01
C VAL A 61 -9.15 -7.54 2.75
N PHE A 62 -8.03 -7.24 3.43
CA PHE A 62 -6.78 -7.99 3.37
C PHE A 62 -6.95 -9.44 3.84
N GLY A 63 -7.78 -9.68 4.86
CA GLY A 63 -8.03 -11.00 5.45
C GLY A 63 -8.89 -11.92 4.58
N LEU A 64 -9.77 -11.37 3.72
CA LEU A 64 -10.69 -12.16 2.91
C LEU A 64 -10.04 -13.28 2.07
N PRO A 65 -8.94 -13.03 1.33
CA PRO A 65 -8.28 -14.07 0.55
C PRO A 65 -7.74 -15.23 1.39
N TYR A 66 -7.37 -14.97 2.66
CA TYR A 66 -6.83 -16.02 3.54
C TYR A 66 -7.86 -17.10 3.89
N LEU A 67 -9.15 -16.81 3.78
CA LEU A 67 -10.22 -17.81 3.98
C LEU A 67 -10.27 -18.86 2.87
N ARG A 68 -9.62 -18.61 1.72
CA ARG A 68 -9.61 -19.54 0.57
C ARG A 68 -8.48 -20.57 0.68
N ILE A 69 -8.48 -21.37 1.74
CA ILE A 69 -7.46 -22.38 2.04
C ILE A 69 -7.20 -23.34 0.87
N SER A 70 -8.23 -23.71 0.11
CA SER A 70 -8.12 -24.60 -1.03
C SER A 70 -7.20 -24.09 -2.16
N GLN A 71 -6.96 -22.77 -2.24
CA GLN A 71 -6.13 -22.15 -3.26
C GLN A 71 -4.64 -22.09 -2.89
N TYR A 72 -4.28 -22.33 -1.62
CA TYR A 72 -2.88 -22.26 -1.15
C TYR A 72 -1.93 -23.27 -1.82
N LYS A 73 -2.48 -24.38 -2.37
CA LYS A 73 -1.70 -25.36 -3.13
C LYS A 73 -1.10 -24.79 -4.42
N TYR A 74 -1.68 -23.71 -4.96
CA TYR A 74 -1.21 -23.10 -6.20
C TYR A 74 -0.13 -22.03 -5.92
N GLU A 75 0.99 -22.14 -6.61
CA GLU A 75 2.12 -21.20 -6.47
C GLU A 75 1.71 -19.78 -6.86
N ALA A 76 0.94 -19.64 -7.94
CA ALA A 76 0.42 -18.36 -8.40
C ALA A 76 -0.41 -17.64 -7.32
N PHE A 77 -1.24 -18.37 -6.56
CA PHE A 77 -2.01 -17.82 -5.45
C PHE A 77 -1.10 -17.31 -4.33
N ARG A 78 -0.07 -18.08 -3.94
CA ARG A 78 0.88 -17.68 -2.89
C ARG A 78 1.69 -16.45 -3.31
N LYS A 79 2.12 -16.36 -4.58
CA LYS A 79 2.79 -15.17 -5.12
C LYS A 79 1.85 -13.94 -5.10
N THR A 80 0.59 -14.12 -5.43
CA THR A 80 -0.40 -13.03 -5.38
C THR A 80 -0.70 -12.59 -3.95
N LEU A 81 -0.70 -13.52 -2.96
CA LEU A 81 -0.76 -13.18 -1.54
C LEU A 81 0.44 -12.32 -1.12
N LEU A 82 1.64 -12.71 -1.52
CA LEU A 82 2.85 -11.90 -1.26
C LEU A 82 2.71 -10.50 -1.86
N ALA A 83 2.22 -10.38 -3.09
CA ALA A 83 1.95 -9.10 -3.72
C ALA A 83 0.97 -8.24 -2.90
N SER A 84 -0.10 -8.87 -2.37
CA SER A 84 -1.06 -8.19 -1.49
C SER A 84 -0.40 -7.66 -0.22
N VAL A 85 0.44 -8.46 0.43
CA VAL A 85 1.19 -8.04 1.65
C VAL A 85 2.09 -6.84 1.34
N LEU A 86 2.89 -6.90 0.27
CA LEU A 86 3.82 -5.84 -0.10
C LEU A 86 3.09 -4.50 -0.35
N MET A 87 1.97 -4.55 -1.06
CA MET A 87 1.16 -3.35 -1.29
C MET A 87 0.46 -2.87 -0.02
N PHE A 88 -0.11 -3.78 0.79
CA PHE A 88 -0.81 -3.44 2.02
C PHE A 88 0.07 -2.69 3.01
N VAL A 89 1.29 -3.18 3.27
CA VAL A 89 2.24 -2.56 4.20
C VAL A 89 2.53 -1.11 3.81
N VAL A 90 2.69 -0.81 2.53
CA VAL A 90 2.96 0.56 2.06
C VAL A 90 1.71 1.43 2.09
N LEU A 91 0.56 0.91 1.66
CA LEU A 91 -0.69 1.67 1.54
C LEU A 91 -1.30 2.04 2.90
N PHE A 92 -1.15 1.18 3.91
CA PHE A 92 -1.73 1.37 5.24
C PHE A 92 -0.70 1.75 6.31
N SER A 93 0.50 2.17 5.91
CA SER A 93 1.51 2.73 6.81
C SER A 93 1.38 4.25 6.89
N THR A 94 1.40 4.79 8.10
CA THR A 94 1.42 6.24 8.34
C THR A 94 2.80 6.88 8.05
N GLY A 95 3.86 6.08 7.98
CA GLY A 95 5.23 6.51 7.70
C GLY A 95 5.68 6.29 6.26
N SER A 96 4.77 6.02 5.32
CA SER A 96 5.14 5.78 3.91
C SER A 96 5.64 7.06 3.24
N GLU A 97 6.84 6.96 2.69
CA GLU A 97 7.49 7.99 1.88
C GLU A 97 7.54 7.59 0.41
N SER A 98 8.01 8.51 -0.44
CA SER A 98 8.14 8.26 -1.89
C SER A 98 9.03 7.06 -2.23
N SER A 99 10.09 6.82 -1.45
CA SER A 99 11.03 5.69 -1.58
C SER A 99 10.39 4.34 -1.27
N THR A 100 9.46 4.29 -0.31
CA THR A 100 8.78 3.06 0.12
C THR A 100 7.92 2.45 -1.01
N TYR A 101 7.53 3.25 -2.00
CA TYR A 101 6.73 2.78 -3.14
C TYR A 101 7.43 1.80 -4.06
N ILE A 102 8.77 1.64 -3.96
CA ILE A 102 9.49 0.55 -4.62
C ILE A 102 8.91 -0.81 -4.18
N ILE A 103 8.62 -0.96 -2.88
CA ILE A 103 8.04 -2.19 -2.32
C ILE A 103 6.63 -2.43 -2.89
N ALA A 104 5.79 -1.40 -2.90
CA ALA A 104 4.45 -1.51 -3.48
C ALA A 104 4.50 -1.85 -4.97
N PHE A 105 5.44 -1.27 -5.73
CA PHE A 105 5.58 -1.51 -7.16
C PHE A 105 6.10 -2.93 -7.47
N ILE A 106 6.95 -3.51 -6.61
CA ILE A 106 7.30 -4.95 -6.68
C ILE A 106 6.03 -5.79 -6.52
N GLY A 107 5.15 -5.43 -5.58
CA GLY A 107 3.83 -6.07 -5.43
C GLY A 107 2.98 -5.98 -6.71
N VAL A 108 2.94 -4.82 -7.35
CA VAL A 108 2.26 -4.61 -8.64
C VAL A 108 2.85 -5.50 -9.75
N ALA A 109 4.18 -5.59 -9.83
CA ALA A 109 4.86 -6.43 -10.82
C ALA A 109 4.58 -7.93 -10.61
N ILE A 110 4.60 -8.39 -9.36
CA ILE A 110 4.24 -9.77 -9.00
C ILE A 110 2.77 -10.03 -9.36
N TRP A 111 1.85 -9.14 -8.98
CA TRP A 111 0.44 -9.28 -9.37
C TRP A 111 0.29 -9.40 -10.88
N TYR A 112 0.98 -8.57 -11.66
CA TYR A 112 0.87 -8.58 -13.12
C TYR A 112 1.41 -9.86 -13.75
N THR A 113 2.47 -10.47 -13.21
CA THR A 113 3.17 -11.62 -13.82
C THR A 113 2.72 -12.99 -13.26
N ALA A 114 2.22 -13.06 -12.01
CA ALA A 114 2.04 -14.32 -11.31
C ALA A 114 0.74 -15.07 -11.65
N VAL A 115 -0.25 -14.42 -12.26
CA VAL A 115 -1.56 -15.06 -12.49
C VAL A 115 -1.55 -15.97 -13.70
N PRO A 116 -2.34 -17.09 -13.68
CA PRO A 116 -2.34 -18.08 -14.76
C PRO A 116 -3.25 -17.72 -15.94
N TRP A 117 -3.99 -16.61 -15.88
CA TRP A 117 -4.92 -16.17 -16.96
C TRP A 117 -4.37 -14.98 -17.73
N LYS A 118 -4.91 -14.76 -18.93
CA LYS A 118 -4.57 -13.60 -19.78
C LYS A 118 -5.00 -12.30 -19.09
N ARG A 119 -4.16 -11.27 -19.18
CA ARG A 119 -4.45 -9.94 -18.66
C ARG A 119 -5.54 -9.25 -19.47
N SER A 120 -6.46 -8.59 -18.79
CA SER A 120 -7.47 -7.75 -19.41
C SER A 120 -6.89 -6.39 -19.80
N THR A 121 -7.57 -5.69 -20.70
CA THR A 121 -7.19 -4.30 -21.05
C THR A 121 -7.13 -3.41 -19.82
N LEU A 122 -8.02 -3.61 -18.84
CA LEU A 122 -8.04 -2.88 -17.58
C LEU A 122 -6.77 -3.16 -16.75
N ASP A 123 -6.24 -4.39 -16.75
CA ASP A 123 -4.98 -4.72 -16.05
C ASP A 123 -3.80 -3.97 -16.66
N ILE A 124 -3.77 -3.87 -17.99
CA ILE A 124 -2.71 -3.13 -18.71
C ILE A 124 -2.81 -1.64 -18.37
N VAL A 125 -4.03 -1.07 -18.42
CA VAL A 125 -4.25 0.34 -18.09
C VAL A 125 -3.83 0.65 -16.64
N LEU A 126 -4.21 -0.19 -15.69
CA LEU A 126 -3.82 -0.04 -14.28
C LEU A 126 -2.31 -0.15 -14.09
N MET A 127 -1.65 -1.09 -14.79
CA MET A 127 -0.20 -1.24 -14.75
C MET A 127 0.52 0.00 -15.29
N VAL A 128 0.09 0.51 -16.45
CA VAL A 128 0.64 1.74 -17.04
C VAL A 128 0.39 2.94 -16.14
N PHE A 129 -0.80 3.05 -15.58
CA PHE A 129 -1.16 4.13 -14.64
C PHE A 129 -0.28 4.08 -13.38
N ALA A 130 -0.06 2.89 -12.81
CA ALA A 130 0.85 2.72 -11.69
C ALA A 130 2.30 3.09 -12.07
N PHE A 131 2.77 2.67 -13.24
CA PHE A 131 4.10 3.01 -13.71
C PHE A 131 4.29 4.53 -13.83
N ILE A 132 3.36 5.22 -14.49
CA ILE A 132 3.45 6.67 -14.70
C ILE A 132 3.36 7.41 -13.35
N LEU A 133 2.34 7.14 -12.53
CA LEU A 133 2.07 7.94 -11.34
C LEU A 133 2.96 7.56 -10.15
N THR A 134 3.31 6.27 -10.00
CA THR A 134 4.10 5.79 -8.87
C THR A 134 5.59 5.86 -9.16
N SER A 135 6.04 5.36 -10.33
CA SER A 135 7.47 5.27 -10.66
C SER A 135 8.02 6.53 -11.34
N MET A 136 7.28 7.13 -12.29
CA MET A 136 7.79 8.28 -13.04
C MET A 136 7.57 9.62 -12.34
N SER A 137 6.56 9.75 -11.46
CA SER A 137 6.23 11.04 -10.85
C SER A 137 7.36 11.68 -10.02
N PRO A 138 8.32 10.95 -9.40
CA PRO A 138 9.47 11.58 -8.77
C PRO A 138 10.56 12.03 -9.75
N SER A 139 10.55 11.55 -10.99
CA SER A 139 11.56 11.87 -12.00
C SER A 139 11.28 13.22 -12.68
N ASP A 140 12.33 13.81 -13.27
CA ASP A 140 12.21 15.05 -14.03
C ASP A 140 11.47 14.90 -15.39
N LEU A 141 11.25 13.65 -15.80
CA LEU A 141 10.41 13.35 -16.99
C LEU A 141 8.93 13.65 -16.77
N PHE A 142 8.50 13.71 -15.50
CA PHE A 142 7.11 13.99 -15.17
C PHE A 142 6.87 15.51 -15.09
N PRO A 143 5.80 16.07 -15.67
CA PRO A 143 5.53 17.51 -15.66
C PRO A 143 5.52 18.10 -14.26
N LYS A 144 6.44 19.02 -13.98
CA LYS A 144 6.62 19.64 -12.66
C LYS A 144 5.34 20.27 -12.13
N TYR A 145 4.56 20.92 -13.03
CA TYR A 145 3.29 21.54 -12.67
C TYR A 145 2.30 20.54 -12.06
N ILE A 146 2.09 19.39 -12.72
CA ILE A 146 1.17 18.34 -12.26
C ILE A 146 1.68 17.73 -10.96
N ARG A 147 2.98 17.49 -10.86
CA ARG A 147 3.62 16.92 -9.67
C ARG A 147 3.39 17.79 -8.44
N VAL A 148 3.63 19.09 -8.54
CA VAL A 148 3.58 20.03 -7.41
C VAL A 148 2.13 20.39 -7.03
N HIS A 149 1.23 20.53 -7.98
CA HIS A 149 -0.13 21.00 -7.71
C HIS A 149 -1.14 19.88 -7.44
N TYR A 150 -0.87 18.65 -7.91
CA TYR A 150 -1.81 17.53 -7.77
C TYR A 150 -1.21 16.31 -7.08
N VAL A 151 -0.03 15.85 -7.49
CA VAL A 151 0.50 14.57 -6.97
C VAL A 151 0.92 14.69 -5.51
N TYR A 152 1.66 15.71 -5.15
CA TYR A 152 2.17 15.89 -3.78
C TYR A 152 1.08 16.31 -2.79
N PRO A 153 0.24 17.35 -3.08
CA PRO A 153 -0.76 17.78 -2.13
C PRO A 153 -1.79 16.71 -1.77
N TYR A 154 -2.13 15.84 -2.71
CA TYR A 154 -3.15 14.80 -2.52
C TYR A 154 -2.57 13.39 -2.36
N ALA A 155 -1.25 13.23 -2.31
CA ALA A 155 -0.58 11.92 -2.22
C ALA A 155 -1.05 10.92 -3.29
N LEU A 156 -1.31 11.39 -4.54
CA LEU A 156 -1.93 10.59 -5.61
C LEU A 156 -1.12 9.37 -6.03
N LYS A 157 0.13 9.24 -5.60
CA LYS A 157 0.93 8.02 -5.81
C LYS A 157 0.28 6.76 -5.23
N ALA A 158 -0.50 6.93 -4.16
CA ALA A 158 -1.20 5.83 -3.51
C ALA A 158 -2.35 5.27 -4.37
N LEU A 159 -2.98 6.12 -5.18
CA LEU A 159 -4.20 5.80 -5.91
C LEU A 159 -4.08 4.57 -6.83
N PRO A 160 -3.12 4.50 -7.77
CA PRO A 160 -3.03 3.34 -8.66
C PRO A 160 -2.70 2.05 -7.90
N CYS A 161 -1.81 2.10 -6.91
CA CYS A 161 -1.49 0.94 -6.09
C CYS A 161 -2.71 0.46 -5.28
N MET A 162 -3.54 1.37 -4.78
CA MET A 162 -4.78 1.03 -4.08
C MET A 162 -5.80 0.38 -5.01
N LEU A 163 -6.00 0.90 -6.21
CA LEU A 163 -6.90 0.30 -7.21
C LEU A 163 -6.45 -1.11 -7.62
N ILE A 164 -5.14 -1.30 -7.82
CA ILE A 164 -4.57 -2.61 -8.13
C ILE A 164 -4.74 -3.56 -6.95
N TRP A 165 -4.50 -3.10 -5.71
CA TRP A 165 -4.64 -3.92 -4.52
C TRP A 165 -6.09 -4.38 -4.32
N LEU A 166 -7.08 -3.51 -4.52
CA LEU A 166 -8.49 -3.89 -4.46
C LEU A 166 -8.85 -4.90 -5.55
N LYS A 167 -8.39 -4.68 -6.78
CA LYS A 167 -8.61 -5.60 -7.88
C LYS A 167 -7.98 -6.96 -7.64
N LEU A 168 -6.72 -6.98 -7.18
CA LEU A 168 -5.99 -8.19 -6.80
C LEU A 168 -6.75 -8.96 -5.72
N THR A 169 -7.21 -8.30 -4.66
CA THR A 169 -7.97 -8.92 -3.58
C THR A 169 -9.30 -9.50 -4.11
N PHE A 170 -9.99 -8.78 -4.97
CA PHE A 170 -11.21 -9.27 -5.63
C PHE A 170 -10.91 -10.51 -6.50
N GLU A 171 -9.84 -10.50 -7.29
CA GLU A 171 -9.42 -11.66 -8.10
C GLU A 171 -9.09 -12.88 -7.22
N MET A 172 -8.40 -12.66 -6.09
CA MET A 172 -8.09 -13.70 -5.13
C MET A 172 -9.32 -14.30 -4.47
N CYS A 173 -10.38 -13.51 -4.26
CA CYS A 173 -11.63 -13.98 -3.69
C CYS A 173 -12.54 -14.69 -4.70
N THR A 174 -12.46 -14.35 -5.98
CA THR A 174 -13.44 -14.81 -7.00
C THR A 174 -12.87 -15.84 -7.97
N ARG A 175 -11.60 -15.69 -8.40
CA ARG A 175 -11.01 -16.54 -9.44
C ARG A 175 -10.34 -17.79 -8.88
N SER A 176 -10.26 -18.84 -9.69
CA SER A 176 -9.48 -20.04 -9.39
C SER A 176 -8.08 -19.92 -9.98
N TYR A 177 -7.08 -20.22 -9.17
CA TYR A 177 -5.66 -20.19 -9.56
C TYR A 177 -5.18 -21.55 -10.10
N ASN A 178 -6.11 -22.46 -10.41
CA ASN A 178 -5.75 -23.70 -11.05
C ASN A 178 -5.11 -23.39 -12.42
N PRO A 179 -3.88 -23.86 -12.70
CA PRO A 179 -3.29 -23.69 -14.02
C PRO A 179 -4.18 -24.39 -15.04
N VAL A 180 -4.69 -23.63 -16.00
CA VAL A 180 -5.41 -24.20 -17.13
C VAL A 180 -4.40 -25.08 -17.87
N LYS A 181 -4.65 -26.39 -17.94
CA LYS A 181 -3.89 -27.26 -18.84
C LYS A 181 -4.14 -26.75 -20.25
N VAL A 182 -3.13 -26.10 -20.85
CA VAL A 182 -3.08 -25.79 -22.27
C VAL A 182 -2.77 -27.07 -23.01
#